data_92d943219e9a229f8ea42b342aa4126c
#
_entry.id   92d943219e9a229f8ea42b342aa4126c
#
_cell.length_a   1.000
_cell.length_b   1.000
_cell.length_c   1.000
_cell.angle_alpha   90.00
_cell.angle_beta   90.00
_cell.angle_gamma   90.00
#
_symmetry.space_group_name_H-M   'P 1'
#
loop_
_entity.id
_entity.type
_entity.pdbx_description
1 polymer ?
#
loop_
_entity_poly.entity_id
_entity_poly.type
_entity_poly.pdbx_seq_one_letter_code
_entity_poly.pdbx_strand_id
1 'polypeptide(L)'
;RRDQILDAARTLLFSSGLESISISRISKQSELGVGTIYFYYKNKEEIFVALQKEGVTLLYSIIFQISKKDIDHGEKLIRIAKAYYKFSQEQKHYFDIINYFLSSPIVFFEPDLKNQIDMSGRKILVLIKDIVDEGIQKGVFNEKDTKKFSIMFWGTLHGLIHFKKLEKTILEKESHEKLFDYSVQKLIHSIK
;
A
#
# COMPACT_ATOMS: atom_id res chain seq x y z
N ARG A 1 11.71 21.74 11.33
CA ARG A 1 11.10 21.10 12.51
C ARG A 1 10.09 20.01 12.12
N ARG A 2 9.23 20.28 11.13
CA ARG A 2 8.27 19.27 10.66
C ARG A 2 8.98 18.00 10.21
N ASP A 3 10.03 18.10 9.42
CA ASP A 3 10.83 16.96 8.96
C ASP A 3 11.55 16.25 10.11
N GLN A 4 12.07 17.00 11.09
CA GLN A 4 12.71 16.44 12.30
C GLN A 4 11.72 15.56 13.10
N ILE A 5 10.46 15.97 13.21
CA ILE A 5 9.40 15.19 13.86
C ILE A 5 9.10 13.93 13.07
N LEU A 6 8.99 14.05 11.74
CA LEU A 6 8.70 12.93 10.86
C LEU A 6 9.87 11.92 10.81
N ASP A 7 11.11 12.40 10.81
CA ASP A 7 12.32 11.57 10.90
C ASP A 7 12.37 10.76 12.19
N ALA A 8 12.03 11.39 13.33
CA ALA A 8 11.93 10.71 14.60
C ALA A 8 10.82 9.64 14.60
N ALA A 9 9.65 9.97 14.05
CA ALA A 9 8.55 9.02 13.93
C ALA A 9 8.91 7.86 13.00
N ARG A 10 9.59 8.13 11.89
CA ARG A 10 10.10 7.11 10.96
C ARG A 10 11.11 6.19 11.64
N THR A 11 12.06 6.75 12.40
CA THR A 11 13.03 5.98 13.17
C THR A 11 12.33 5.02 14.16
N LEU A 12 11.31 5.50 14.88
CA LEU A 12 10.51 4.65 15.77
C LEU A 12 9.74 3.58 15.03
N LEU A 13 9.15 3.91 13.86
CA LEU A 13 8.45 2.96 13.01
C LEU A 13 9.37 1.80 12.58
N PHE A 14 10.56 2.13 12.10
CA PHE A 14 11.51 1.12 11.59
C PHE A 14 12.20 0.32 12.69
N SER A 15 12.45 0.92 13.86
CA SER A 15 13.13 0.22 14.97
C SER A 15 12.21 -0.62 15.84
N SER A 16 10.95 -0.21 16.01
CA SER A 16 10.07 -0.77 17.02
C SER A 16 8.62 -0.99 16.55
N GLY A 17 8.32 -0.70 15.29
CA GLY A 17 6.99 -0.90 14.70
C GLY A 17 5.98 0.19 15.03
N LEU A 18 4.79 0.09 14.41
CA LEU A 18 3.73 1.10 14.46
C LEU A 18 3.21 1.38 15.89
N GLU A 19 3.05 0.32 16.68
CA GLU A 19 2.56 0.42 18.07
C GLU A 19 3.49 1.22 18.97
N SER A 20 4.76 1.35 18.58
CA SER A 20 5.75 2.10 19.34
C SER A 20 5.61 3.61 19.21
N ILE A 21 4.89 4.11 18.23
CA ILE A 21 4.80 5.53 17.92
C ILE A 21 3.82 6.22 18.87
N SER A 22 4.37 7.13 19.70
CA SER A 22 3.60 8.03 20.55
C SER A 22 4.20 9.44 20.53
N ILE A 23 3.41 10.45 20.84
CA ILE A 23 3.90 11.85 20.88
C ILE A 23 5.06 11.99 21.87
N SER A 24 4.99 11.31 23.02
CA SER A 24 6.06 11.33 24.03
C SER A 24 7.37 10.70 23.51
N ARG A 25 7.29 9.56 22.80
CA ARG A 25 8.48 8.93 22.21
C ARG A 25 9.05 9.73 21.06
N ILE A 26 8.18 10.34 20.22
CA ILE A 26 8.62 11.24 19.15
C ILE A 26 9.31 12.47 19.75
N SER A 27 8.76 13.06 20.82
CA SER A 27 9.37 14.18 21.55
C SER A 27 10.79 13.84 22.02
N LYS A 28 10.95 12.69 22.65
CA LYS A 28 12.26 12.21 23.12
C LYS A 28 13.23 11.96 21.94
N GLN A 29 12.77 11.31 20.88
CA GLN A 29 13.58 10.94 19.73
C GLN A 29 13.99 12.15 18.88
N SER A 30 13.11 13.15 18.78
CA SER A 30 13.36 14.40 18.01
C SER A 30 14.05 15.48 18.82
N GLU A 31 14.24 15.29 20.13
CA GLU A 31 14.75 16.31 21.06
C GLU A 31 13.92 17.62 21.04
N LEU A 32 12.62 17.50 20.74
CA LEU A 32 11.67 18.59 20.70
C LEU A 32 10.64 18.47 21.82
N GLY A 33 10.24 19.60 22.39
CA GLY A 33 9.15 19.64 23.37
C GLY A 33 7.82 19.14 22.76
N VAL A 34 6.99 18.48 23.56
CA VAL A 34 5.66 18.00 23.16
C VAL A 34 4.81 19.11 22.54
N GLY A 35 4.88 20.34 23.13
CA GLY A 35 4.18 21.51 22.59
C GLY A 35 4.63 21.86 21.15
N THR A 36 5.93 21.69 20.85
CA THR A 36 6.45 21.91 19.49
C THR A 36 5.87 20.88 18.53
N ILE A 37 5.71 19.63 18.94
CA ILE A 37 5.11 18.60 18.07
C ILE A 37 3.66 18.97 17.75
N TYR A 38 2.86 19.33 18.76
CA TYR A 38 1.47 19.74 18.56
C TYR A 38 1.30 21.02 17.73
N PHE A 39 2.31 21.88 17.65
CA PHE A 39 2.31 23.03 16.75
C PHE A 39 2.35 22.61 15.26
N TYR A 40 3.07 21.51 14.93
CA TYR A 40 3.22 21.03 13.55
C TYR A 40 2.24 19.94 13.15
N TYR A 41 1.77 19.12 14.10
CA TYR A 41 0.85 18.01 13.91
C TYR A 41 -0.19 18.02 15.04
N LYS A 42 -1.47 18.17 14.70
CA LYS A 42 -2.55 18.29 15.68
C LYS A 42 -2.71 17.03 16.56
N ASN A 43 -2.40 15.86 15.99
CA ASN A 43 -2.52 14.57 16.64
C ASN A 43 -1.54 13.57 16.03
N LYS A 44 -1.48 12.36 16.61
CA LYS A 44 -0.64 11.27 16.13
C LYS A 44 -1.04 10.79 14.73
N GLU A 45 -2.32 10.84 14.43
CA GLU A 45 -2.90 10.39 13.16
C GLU A 45 -2.37 11.22 11.98
N GLU A 46 -2.17 12.53 12.15
CA GLU A 46 -1.53 13.37 11.11
C GLU A 46 -0.10 12.92 10.79
N ILE A 47 0.64 12.49 11.81
CA ILE A 47 1.99 11.92 11.62
C ILE A 47 1.90 10.59 10.88
N PHE A 48 0.93 9.74 11.25
CA PHE A 48 0.69 8.47 10.56
C PHE A 48 0.32 8.67 9.09
N VAL A 49 -0.54 9.64 8.78
CA VAL A 49 -0.87 10.00 7.39
C VAL A 49 0.36 10.43 6.61
N ALA A 50 1.26 11.21 7.23
CA ALA A 50 2.51 11.62 6.59
C ALA A 50 3.42 10.42 6.30
N LEU A 51 3.58 9.49 7.24
CA LEU A 51 4.35 8.25 7.03
C LEU A 51 3.69 7.32 6.00
N GLN A 52 2.36 7.19 6.03
CA GLN A 52 1.61 6.43 5.03
C GLN A 52 1.84 7.00 3.62
N LYS A 53 1.82 8.33 3.48
CA LYS A 53 2.09 9.00 2.21
C LYS A 53 3.49 8.69 1.67
N GLU A 54 4.50 8.60 2.53
CA GLU A 54 5.85 8.17 2.13
C GLU A 54 5.83 6.74 1.58
N GLY A 55 5.23 5.81 2.31
CA GLY A 55 5.12 4.41 1.89
C GLY A 55 4.37 4.24 0.58
N VAL A 56 3.24 4.94 0.41
CA VAL A 56 2.45 4.92 -0.83
C VAL A 56 3.23 5.57 -1.98
N THR A 57 3.98 6.63 -1.73
CA THR A 57 4.82 7.28 -2.76
C THR A 57 5.92 6.34 -3.23
N LEU A 58 6.57 5.62 -2.33
CA LEU A 58 7.57 4.60 -2.67
C LEU A 58 6.94 3.48 -3.50
N LEU A 59 5.82 2.93 -3.07
CA LEU A 59 5.10 1.89 -3.80
C LEU A 59 4.65 2.37 -5.18
N TYR A 60 4.09 3.59 -5.26
CA TYR A 60 3.70 4.20 -6.53
C TYR A 60 4.89 4.31 -7.50
N SER A 61 6.06 4.74 -7.03
CA SER A 61 7.25 4.86 -7.88
C SER A 61 7.66 3.52 -8.49
N ILE A 62 7.60 2.44 -7.71
CA ILE A 62 7.89 1.07 -8.18
C ILE A 62 6.89 0.65 -9.27
N ILE A 63 5.60 0.83 -9.01
CA ILE A 63 4.52 0.46 -9.96
C ILE A 63 4.58 1.31 -11.23
N PHE A 64 4.85 2.60 -11.09
CA PHE A 64 5.01 3.52 -12.23
C PHE A 64 6.15 3.09 -13.15
N GLN A 65 7.29 2.68 -12.62
CA GLN A 65 8.39 2.15 -13.43
C GLN A 65 8.00 0.88 -14.20
N ILE A 66 7.17 0.02 -13.60
CA ILE A 66 6.66 -1.18 -14.28
C ILE A 66 5.69 -0.78 -15.40
N SER A 67 4.79 0.18 -15.16
CA SER A 67 3.81 0.64 -16.14
C SER A 67 4.43 1.18 -17.42
N LYS A 68 5.64 1.76 -17.32
CA LYS A 68 6.39 2.35 -18.46
C LYS A 68 7.20 1.34 -19.28
N LYS A 69 7.31 0.08 -18.81
CA LYS A 69 8.03 -0.93 -19.59
C LYS A 69 7.29 -1.31 -20.85
N ASP A 70 8.05 -1.55 -21.93
CA ASP A 70 7.52 -2.09 -23.18
C ASP A 70 7.41 -3.62 -23.09
N ILE A 71 6.36 -4.09 -22.46
CA ILE A 71 6.01 -5.49 -22.26
C ILE A 71 4.50 -5.68 -22.36
N ASP A 72 4.05 -6.92 -22.53
CA ASP A 72 2.63 -7.27 -22.55
C ASP A 72 1.87 -6.74 -21.32
N HIS A 73 0.62 -6.31 -21.52
CA HIS A 73 -0.20 -5.70 -20.46
C HIS A 73 -0.52 -6.68 -19.32
N GLY A 74 -0.72 -7.97 -19.64
CA GLY A 74 -0.86 -9.01 -18.62
C GLY A 74 0.41 -9.20 -17.79
N GLU A 75 1.58 -9.15 -18.44
CA GLU A 75 2.88 -9.20 -17.78
C GLU A 75 3.10 -7.98 -16.89
N LYS A 76 2.65 -6.77 -17.30
CA LYS A 76 2.68 -5.59 -16.42
C LYS A 76 1.90 -5.83 -15.13
N LEU A 77 0.68 -6.37 -15.22
CA LEU A 77 -0.16 -6.67 -14.05
C LEU A 77 0.49 -7.73 -13.15
N ILE A 78 1.08 -8.79 -13.72
CA ILE A 78 1.82 -9.81 -12.97
C ILE A 78 2.99 -9.17 -12.22
N ARG A 79 3.79 -8.34 -12.88
CA ARG A 79 4.93 -7.66 -12.23
C ARG A 79 4.50 -6.68 -11.15
N ILE A 80 3.38 -5.99 -11.32
CA ILE A 80 2.80 -5.11 -10.30
C ILE A 80 2.40 -5.93 -9.07
N ALA A 81 1.72 -7.07 -9.27
CA ALA A 81 1.34 -7.96 -8.17
C ALA A 81 2.57 -8.47 -7.41
N LYS A 82 3.59 -8.96 -8.12
CA LYS A 82 4.85 -9.41 -7.52
C LYS A 82 5.61 -8.30 -6.80
N ALA A 83 5.61 -7.09 -7.37
CA ALA A 83 6.23 -5.93 -6.73
C ALA A 83 5.52 -5.54 -5.42
N TYR A 84 4.18 -5.62 -5.38
CA TYR A 84 3.41 -5.38 -4.17
C TYR A 84 3.65 -6.46 -3.11
N TYR A 85 3.69 -7.73 -3.52
CA TYR A 85 4.03 -8.83 -2.62
C TYR A 85 5.44 -8.64 -2.02
N LYS A 86 6.43 -8.32 -2.85
CA LYS A 86 7.80 -8.01 -2.41
C LYS A 86 7.84 -6.81 -1.47
N PHE A 87 7.11 -5.73 -1.80
CA PHE A 87 7.00 -4.55 -0.96
C PHE A 87 6.47 -4.90 0.45
N SER A 88 5.48 -5.77 0.55
CA SER A 88 4.94 -6.22 1.83
C SER A 88 5.94 -6.97 2.72
N GLN A 89 6.97 -7.57 2.12
CA GLN A 89 8.04 -8.29 2.83
C GLN A 89 9.24 -7.38 3.15
N GLU A 90 9.73 -6.64 2.17
CA GLU A 90 10.95 -5.84 2.27
C GLU A 90 10.72 -4.46 2.89
N GLN A 91 9.52 -3.88 2.66
CA GLN A 91 9.12 -2.59 3.20
C GLN A 91 8.01 -2.75 4.25
N LYS A 92 8.17 -3.78 5.10
CA LYS A 92 7.14 -4.22 6.05
C LYS A 92 6.57 -3.07 6.88
N HIS A 93 7.40 -2.15 7.36
CA HIS A 93 6.95 -1.05 8.22
C HIS A 93 6.05 -0.06 7.46
N TYR A 94 6.35 0.23 6.18
CA TYR A 94 5.46 1.02 5.35
C TYR A 94 4.19 0.23 4.97
N PHE A 95 4.31 -1.06 4.75
CA PHE A 95 3.15 -1.92 4.51
C PHE A 95 2.22 -1.95 5.73
N ASP A 96 2.77 -2.07 6.94
CA ASP A 96 2.00 -2.09 8.19
C ASP A 96 1.20 -0.80 8.39
N ILE A 97 1.80 0.38 8.09
CA ILE A 97 1.08 1.65 8.23
C ILE A 97 0.02 1.84 7.12
N ILE A 98 0.28 1.39 5.89
CA ILE A 98 -0.73 1.36 4.82
C ILE A 98 -1.89 0.47 5.25
N ASN A 99 -1.59 -0.72 5.78
CA ASN A 99 -2.58 -1.68 6.26
C ASN A 99 -3.40 -1.13 7.44
N TYR A 100 -2.78 -0.40 8.36
CA TYR A 100 -3.48 0.25 9.47
C TYR A 100 -4.66 1.10 8.98
N PHE A 101 -4.47 1.90 7.92
CA PHE A 101 -5.53 2.71 7.34
C PHE A 101 -6.57 1.91 6.56
N LEU A 102 -6.18 0.82 5.90
CA LEU A 102 -7.10 -0.03 5.13
C LEU A 102 -7.94 -0.95 6.01
N SER A 103 -7.40 -1.40 7.14
CA SER A 103 -8.04 -2.37 8.04
C SER A 103 -8.77 -1.72 9.20
N SER A 104 -8.63 -0.42 9.41
CA SER A 104 -9.29 0.28 10.52
C SER A 104 -10.80 0.32 10.27
N PRO A 105 -11.62 -0.31 11.14
CA PRO A 105 -13.06 -0.44 10.91
C PRO A 105 -13.80 0.90 11.07
N ILE A 106 -13.16 1.89 11.64
CA ILE A 106 -13.75 3.20 11.90
C ILE A 106 -12.80 4.26 11.37
N VAL A 107 -13.30 5.03 10.43
CA VAL A 107 -12.62 6.23 9.94
C VAL A 107 -12.83 7.33 10.99
N PHE A 108 -12.04 7.29 12.06
CA PHE A 108 -11.98 8.39 13.04
C PHE A 108 -11.20 9.60 12.54
N PHE A 109 -11.01 9.68 11.23
CA PHE A 109 -10.24 10.77 10.66
C PHE A 109 -11.18 11.91 10.30
N GLU A 110 -10.72 13.11 10.58
CA GLU A 110 -11.31 14.30 10.00
C GLU A 110 -11.40 14.13 8.47
N PRO A 111 -12.44 14.66 7.81
CA PRO A 111 -12.66 14.49 6.37
C PRO A 111 -11.42 14.82 5.52
N ASP A 112 -10.65 15.81 5.92
CA ASP A 112 -9.42 16.23 5.21
C ASP A 112 -8.32 15.16 5.28
N LEU A 113 -8.12 14.50 6.42
CA LEU A 113 -7.15 13.42 6.56
C LEU A 113 -7.57 12.21 5.72
N LYS A 114 -8.87 11.85 5.77
CA LYS A 114 -9.41 10.78 4.94
C LYS A 114 -9.17 11.06 3.46
N ASN A 115 -9.46 12.26 2.98
CA ASN A 115 -9.22 12.64 1.59
C ASN A 115 -7.73 12.50 1.20
N GLN A 116 -6.81 12.88 2.08
CA GLN A 116 -5.38 12.73 1.81
C GLN A 116 -4.95 11.26 1.66
N ILE A 117 -5.49 10.37 2.50
CA ILE A 117 -5.26 8.92 2.43
C ILE A 117 -5.81 8.36 1.11
N ASP A 118 -7.09 8.65 0.82
CA ASP A 118 -7.79 8.15 -0.36
C ASP A 118 -7.10 8.63 -1.67
N MET A 119 -6.69 9.89 -1.72
CA MET A 119 -5.99 10.43 -2.89
C MET A 119 -4.62 9.80 -3.11
N SER A 120 -3.91 9.45 -2.05
CA SER A 120 -2.61 8.79 -2.16
C SER A 120 -2.75 7.39 -2.76
N GLY A 121 -3.71 6.59 -2.28
CA GLY A 121 -3.99 5.24 -2.80
C GLY A 121 -4.59 5.25 -4.22
N ARG A 122 -5.44 6.25 -4.53
CA ARG A 122 -6.11 6.37 -5.84
C ARG A 122 -5.12 6.39 -7.01
N LYS A 123 -3.94 7.00 -6.85
CA LYS A 123 -2.94 7.08 -7.93
C LYS A 123 -2.50 5.70 -8.42
N ILE A 124 -2.37 4.74 -7.51
CA ILE A 124 -2.00 3.35 -7.86
C ILE A 124 -3.14 2.68 -8.61
N LEU A 125 -4.39 2.84 -8.16
CA LEU A 125 -5.55 2.28 -8.85
C LEU A 125 -5.72 2.86 -10.26
N VAL A 126 -5.43 4.15 -10.45
CA VAL A 126 -5.45 4.78 -11.78
C VAL A 126 -4.39 4.16 -12.70
N LEU A 127 -3.16 3.93 -12.22
CA LEU A 127 -2.14 3.27 -13.04
C LEU A 127 -2.56 1.86 -13.49
N ILE A 128 -3.18 1.09 -12.60
CA ILE A 128 -3.67 -0.26 -12.94
C ILE A 128 -4.80 -0.16 -13.97
N LYS A 129 -5.74 0.77 -13.77
CA LYS A 129 -6.83 1.03 -14.70
C LYS A 129 -6.30 1.40 -16.09
N ASP A 130 -5.32 2.30 -16.18
CA ASP A 130 -4.75 2.75 -17.44
C ASP A 130 -4.07 1.59 -18.19
N ILE A 131 -3.39 0.69 -17.49
CA ILE A 131 -2.81 -0.53 -18.10
C ILE A 131 -3.90 -1.43 -18.69
N VAL A 132 -5.03 -1.57 -17.98
CA VAL A 132 -6.16 -2.39 -18.48
C VAL A 132 -6.82 -1.70 -19.67
N ASP A 133 -7.06 -0.38 -19.62
CA ASP A 133 -7.63 0.38 -20.73
C ASP A 133 -6.75 0.28 -21.99
N GLU A 134 -5.44 0.44 -21.86
CA GLU A 134 -4.50 0.28 -22.96
C GLU A 134 -4.52 -1.16 -23.53
N GLY A 135 -4.63 -2.17 -22.64
CA GLY A 135 -4.75 -3.56 -23.05
C GLY A 135 -6.03 -3.85 -23.81
N ILE A 136 -7.15 -3.23 -23.48
CA ILE A 136 -8.43 -3.31 -24.21
C ILE A 136 -8.27 -2.67 -25.59
N GLN A 137 -7.70 -1.47 -25.67
CA GLN A 137 -7.46 -0.77 -26.95
C GLN A 137 -6.59 -1.59 -27.92
N LYS A 138 -5.69 -2.43 -27.36
CA LYS A 138 -4.82 -3.32 -28.16
C LYS A 138 -5.41 -4.72 -28.38
N GLY A 139 -6.63 -4.99 -27.93
CA GLY A 139 -7.29 -6.29 -28.07
C GLY A 139 -6.69 -7.40 -27.18
N VAL A 140 -5.93 -7.04 -26.15
CA VAL A 140 -5.35 -8.00 -25.19
C VAL A 140 -6.34 -8.36 -24.09
N PHE A 141 -7.21 -7.43 -23.70
CA PHE A 141 -8.20 -7.59 -22.65
C PHE A 141 -9.62 -7.30 -23.13
N ASN A 142 -10.60 -7.93 -22.46
CA ASN A 142 -12.03 -7.74 -22.67
C ASN A 142 -12.72 -7.50 -21.32
N GLU A 143 -12.46 -6.35 -20.69
CA GLU A 143 -13.10 -5.93 -19.44
C GLU A 143 -14.02 -4.73 -19.69
N LYS A 144 -15.25 -4.80 -19.15
CA LYS A 144 -16.27 -3.75 -19.32
C LYS A 144 -16.15 -2.60 -18.31
N ASP A 145 -15.61 -2.86 -17.11
CA ASP A 145 -15.49 -1.87 -16.04
C ASP A 145 -14.09 -1.92 -15.43
N THR A 146 -13.16 -1.27 -16.11
CA THR A 146 -11.74 -1.24 -15.73
C THR A 146 -11.49 -0.63 -14.37
N LYS A 147 -12.38 0.27 -13.91
CA LYS A 147 -12.32 0.81 -12.55
C LYS A 147 -12.63 -0.25 -11.49
N LYS A 148 -13.71 -1.01 -11.67
CA LYS A 148 -14.06 -2.10 -10.75
C LYS A 148 -13.00 -3.20 -10.76
N PHE A 149 -12.50 -3.56 -11.94
CA PHE A 149 -11.41 -4.51 -12.06
C PHE A 149 -10.17 -4.06 -11.26
N SER A 150 -9.77 -2.79 -11.39
CA SER A 150 -8.60 -2.26 -10.67
C SER A 150 -8.76 -2.35 -9.15
N ILE A 151 -9.96 -2.04 -8.64
CA ILE A 151 -10.29 -2.15 -7.22
C ILE A 151 -10.27 -3.62 -6.77
N MET A 152 -10.90 -4.51 -7.55
CA MET A 152 -10.93 -5.94 -7.27
C MET A 152 -9.52 -6.53 -7.29
N PHE A 153 -8.72 -6.22 -8.31
CA PHE A 153 -7.34 -6.67 -8.44
C PHE A 153 -6.52 -6.26 -7.21
N TRP A 154 -6.52 -4.98 -6.87
CA TRP A 154 -5.79 -4.47 -5.70
C TRP A 154 -6.27 -5.07 -4.39
N GLY A 155 -7.60 -5.11 -4.17
CA GLY A 155 -8.20 -5.69 -2.97
C GLY A 155 -7.87 -7.17 -2.80
N THR A 156 -7.84 -7.93 -3.90
CA THR A 156 -7.45 -9.35 -3.88
C THR A 156 -5.98 -9.50 -3.50
N LEU A 157 -5.06 -8.72 -4.11
CA LEU A 157 -3.64 -8.76 -3.75
C LEU A 157 -3.43 -8.45 -2.27
N HIS A 158 -4.10 -7.40 -1.77
CA HIS A 158 -4.02 -6.99 -0.38
C HIS A 158 -4.55 -8.08 0.57
N GLY A 159 -5.73 -8.63 0.28
CA GLY A 159 -6.31 -9.71 1.06
C GLY A 159 -5.43 -10.96 1.09
N LEU A 160 -4.90 -11.37 -0.07
CA LEU A 160 -4.02 -12.53 -0.16
C LEU A 160 -2.76 -12.39 0.70
N ILE A 161 -2.14 -11.20 0.75
CA ILE A 161 -0.95 -10.98 1.59
C ILE A 161 -1.25 -11.27 3.07
N HIS A 162 -2.46 -10.95 3.54
CA HIS A 162 -2.88 -11.25 4.91
C HIS A 162 -3.08 -12.75 5.18
N PHE A 163 -3.39 -13.54 4.16
CA PHE A 163 -3.51 -15.00 4.29
C PHE A 163 -2.18 -15.70 4.54
N LYS A 164 -1.03 -15.03 4.39
CA LYS A 164 0.27 -15.61 4.74
C LYS A 164 0.32 -16.16 6.16
N LYS A 165 -0.37 -15.54 7.10
CA LYS A 165 -0.49 -16.02 8.48
C LYS A 165 -1.18 -17.40 8.61
N LEU A 166 -1.94 -17.80 7.59
CA LEU A 166 -2.68 -19.05 7.55
C LEU A 166 -1.95 -20.16 6.75
N GLU A 167 -0.74 -19.91 6.27
CA GLU A 167 0.04 -20.83 5.44
C GLU A 167 0.20 -22.21 6.09
N LYS A 168 0.49 -22.25 7.40
CA LYS A 168 0.70 -23.51 8.14
C LYS A 168 -0.59 -24.27 8.50
N THR A 169 -1.73 -23.61 8.44
CA THR A 169 -3.01 -24.19 8.89
C THR A 169 -3.96 -24.53 7.75
N ILE A 170 -4.11 -23.65 6.78
CA ILE A 170 -5.08 -23.80 5.69
C ILE A 170 -4.42 -24.30 4.41
N LEU A 171 -3.22 -23.81 4.08
CA LEU A 171 -2.52 -24.20 2.86
C LEU A 171 -1.76 -25.54 2.99
N GLU A 172 -1.58 -26.02 4.23
CA GLU A 172 -0.94 -27.30 4.56
C GLU A 172 0.44 -27.48 3.92
N LYS A 173 0.49 -28.00 2.67
CA LYS A 173 1.72 -28.30 1.92
C LYS A 173 2.03 -27.28 0.82
N GLU A 174 1.11 -26.37 0.54
CA GLU A 174 1.34 -25.32 -0.49
C GLU A 174 1.91 -24.05 0.13
N SER A 175 2.87 -23.43 -0.58
CA SER A 175 3.38 -22.14 -0.15
C SER A 175 2.37 -21.03 -0.46
N HIS A 176 2.33 -20.03 0.41
CA HIS A 176 1.52 -18.83 0.20
C HIS A 176 1.87 -18.11 -1.11
N GLU A 177 3.13 -18.13 -1.54
CA GLU A 177 3.56 -17.54 -2.81
C GLU A 177 2.90 -18.24 -4.01
N LYS A 178 2.75 -19.56 -3.99
CA LYS A 178 2.04 -20.31 -5.04
C LYS A 178 0.56 -19.93 -5.10
N LEU A 179 -0.11 -19.80 -3.96
CA LEU A 179 -1.49 -19.32 -3.91
C LEU A 179 -1.59 -17.89 -4.48
N PHE A 180 -0.67 -17.02 -4.12
CA PHE A 180 -0.64 -15.66 -4.61
C PHE A 180 -0.49 -15.62 -6.14
N ASP A 181 0.51 -16.32 -6.68
CA ASP A 181 0.75 -16.41 -8.13
C ASP A 181 -0.44 -17.02 -8.88
N TYR A 182 -1.03 -18.09 -8.36
CA TYR A 182 -2.24 -18.70 -8.92
C TYR A 182 -3.40 -17.71 -9.01
N SER A 183 -3.65 -16.97 -7.92
CA SER A 183 -4.75 -16.02 -7.86
C SER A 183 -4.54 -14.86 -8.84
N VAL A 184 -3.32 -14.35 -8.95
CA VAL A 184 -2.95 -13.30 -9.92
C VAL A 184 -3.21 -13.78 -11.36
N GLN A 185 -2.76 -15.00 -11.70
CA GLN A 185 -2.97 -15.58 -13.02
C GLN A 185 -4.47 -15.74 -13.34
N LYS A 186 -5.27 -16.21 -12.37
CA LYS A 186 -6.72 -16.34 -12.54
C LYS A 186 -7.41 -15.01 -12.78
N LEU A 187 -7.06 -13.95 -12.01
CA LEU A 187 -7.61 -12.62 -12.20
C LEU A 187 -7.29 -12.05 -13.59
N ILE A 188 -6.05 -12.20 -14.05
CA ILE A 188 -5.65 -11.69 -15.35
C ILE A 188 -6.30 -12.51 -16.48
N HIS A 189 -6.43 -13.81 -16.30
CA HIS A 189 -7.10 -14.69 -17.28
C HIS A 189 -8.59 -14.35 -17.44
N SER A 190 -9.25 -13.88 -16.36
CA SER A 190 -10.68 -13.55 -16.39
C SER A 190 -11.03 -12.33 -17.26
N ILE A 191 -10.03 -11.54 -17.67
CA ILE A 191 -10.22 -10.37 -18.54
C ILE A 191 -9.58 -10.53 -19.93
N LYS A 192 -9.06 -11.70 -20.25
CA LYS A 192 -8.57 -12.04 -21.61
C LYS A 192 -9.71 -12.59 -22.45
#